data_c91bc8e166cdb1b680f8bbce2ab62e21
#
_entry.id   c91bc8e166cdb1b680f8bbce2ab62e21
#
_cell.length_a   1.000
_cell.length_b   1.000
_cell.length_c   1.000
_cell.angle_alpha   90.00
_cell.angle_beta   90.00
_cell.angle_gamma   90.00
#
_symmetry.space_group_name_H-M   'P 1'
#
loop_
_entity.id
_entity.type
_entity.pdbx_description
1 polymer ?
#
loop_
_entity_poly.entity_id
_entity_poly.type
_entity_poly.pdbx_seq_one_letter_code
_entity_poly.pdbx_strand_id
1 'polypeptide(L)'
;MSRHNASNVRIKREYLGYLKHARGRDEATIDAVAKSLARFEESTGWKDFKRFHRKQAVAFKARLGQAVNGRTGERLSKSTMLSTLRNLREFFFWLAHQPGFKSHVRYADADYFCLSAKEATVARARREKSVPTPEQIERVLRTMPEETALERRDRALIALTTITGARIGALASFRHGHVNLEEGYIEQDGRTVQTKFGKTFPTFFLPVSKEALAIFTVWHQELERDHLWGPADPLFPATELGLDQDGAFTASGLSRRAWSTTGSAREIFKRAFARAGLPYYNPHSFRDMLVRHAFTLNLSPEQMKAWSQNLGHADVLTTFTSYGQLPSHRQGELIRQSGNASGANGITTAELAVVKALIGRIEGSGLSG
;
A
#
# COMPACT_ATOMS: atom_id res chain seq x y z
N MET A 1 -5.86 14.28 37.16
CA MET A 1 -4.48 14.45 36.65
C MET A 1 -4.55 14.85 35.20
N SER A 2 -3.80 15.90 34.80
CA SER A 2 -3.75 16.35 33.40
C SER A 2 -3.28 15.21 32.49
N ARG A 3 -4.08 14.90 31.44
CA ARG A 3 -3.74 13.89 30.42
C ARG A 3 -2.69 14.40 29.40
N HIS A 4 -1.98 15.50 29.69
CA HIS A 4 -1.00 16.12 28.80
C HIS A 4 0.17 16.70 29.60
N ASN A 5 1.37 16.60 29.03
CA ASN A 5 2.58 17.24 29.54
C ASN A 5 2.99 18.33 28.53
N ALA A 6 3.00 19.59 28.94
CA ALA A 6 3.27 20.73 28.05
C ALA A 6 4.68 20.66 27.43
N SER A 7 5.68 20.20 28.19
CA SER A 7 7.04 20.00 27.68
C SER A 7 7.08 18.95 26.58
N ASN A 8 6.39 17.83 26.78
CA ASN A 8 6.28 16.77 25.79
C ASN A 8 5.54 17.25 24.53
N VAL A 9 4.45 18.00 24.68
CA VAL A 9 3.70 18.55 23.54
C VAL A 9 4.58 19.42 22.66
N ARG A 10 5.37 20.31 23.28
CA ARG A 10 6.30 21.20 22.58
C ARG A 10 7.35 20.39 21.82
N ILE A 11 8.06 19.51 22.47
CA ILE A 11 9.17 18.77 21.84
C ILE A 11 8.69 17.80 20.76
N LYS A 12 7.50 17.20 20.91
CA LYS A 12 6.86 16.40 19.85
C LYS A 12 6.57 17.23 18.63
N ARG A 13 6.03 18.45 18.81
CA ARG A 13 5.76 19.36 17.68
C ARG A 13 7.04 19.70 16.93
N GLU A 14 8.11 19.98 17.66
CA GLU A 14 9.44 20.26 17.08
C GLU A 14 9.94 19.04 16.28
N TYR A 15 9.82 17.83 16.85
CA TYR A 15 10.23 16.60 16.14
C TYR A 15 9.40 16.31 14.89
N LEU A 16 8.07 16.42 14.97
CA LEU A 16 7.20 16.19 13.81
C LEU A 16 7.46 17.24 12.72
N GLY A 17 7.72 18.51 13.11
CA GLY A 17 8.19 19.57 12.21
C GLY A 17 9.54 19.22 11.56
N TYR A 18 10.50 18.71 12.33
CA TYR A 18 11.77 18.23 11.80
C TYR A 18 11.58 17.10 10.78
N LEU A 19 10.70 16.13 11.06
CA LEU A 19 10.39 15.05 10.12
C LEU A 19 9.81 15.59 8.81
N LYS A 20 8.93 16.59 8.91
CA LYS A 20 8.28 17.21 7.75
C LYS A 20 9.27 18.02 6.91
N HIS A 21 9.95 18.97 7.54
CA HIS A 21 10.70 19.99 6.83
C HIS A 21 12.17 19.64 6.58
N ALA A 22 12.82 18.92 7.50
CA ALA A 22 14.23 18.54 7.35
C ALA A 22 14.41 17.13 6.78
N ARG A 23 13.45 16.21 7.04
CA ARG A 23 13.52 14.83 6.55
C ARG A 23 12.60 14.54 5.37
N GLY A 24 11.76 15.47 4.95
CA GLY A 24 10.85 15.33 3.82
C GLY A 24 9.86 14.16 3.96
N ARG A 25 9.45 13.83 5.19
CA ARG A 25 8.50 12.72 5.42
C ARG A 25 7.09 13.13 5.04
N ASP A 26 6.35 12.18 4.46
CA ASP A 26 4.93 12.36 4.14
C ASP A 26 4.05 12.40 5.41
N GLU A 27 2.87 13.00 5.30
CA GLU A 27 1.93 13.17 6.42
C GLU A 27 1.52 11.83 7.05
N ALA A 28 1.33 10.78 6.24
CA ALA A 28 0.94 9.46 6.75
C ALA A 28 2.05 8.85 7.63
N THR A 29 3.31 9.06 7.26
CA THR A 29 4.47 8.66 8.07
C THR A 29 4.54 9.48 9.35
N ILE A 30 4.33 10.79 9.29
CA ILE A 30 4.30 11.69 10.46
C ILE A 30 3.20 11.27 11.43
N ASP A 31 1.99 10.98 10.94
CA ASP A 31 0.87 10.48 11.74
C ASP A 31 1.19 9.14 12.43
N ALA A 32 1.87 8.23 11.75
CA ALA A 32 2.28 6.95 12.34
C ALA A 32 3.28 7.16 13.48
N VAL A 33 4.21 8.11 13.33
CA VAL A 33 5.14 8.50 14.39
C VAL A 33 4.39 9.14 15.55
N ALA A 34 3.49 10.09 15.30
CA ALA A 34 2.68 10.74 16.32
C ALA A 34 1.87 9.73 17.15
N LYS A 35 1.26 8.74 16.49
CA LYS A 35 0.55 7.63 17.15
C LYS A 35 1.48 6.76 18.01
N SER A 36 2.72 6.54 17.57
CA SER A 36 3.71 5.79 18.33
C SER A 36 4.11 6.53 19.61
N LEU A 37 4.33 7.85 19.52
CA LEU A 37 4.64 8.72 20.64
C LEU A 37 3.47 8.78 21.63
N ALA A 38 2.24 8.94 21.16
CA ALA A 38 1.04 8.97 22.00
C ALA A 38 0.89 7.67 22.83
N ARG A 39 1.09 6.51 22.20
CA ARG A 39 1.07 5.21 22.90
C ARG A 39 2.12 5.12 24.02
N PHE A 40 3.31 5.65 23.76
CA PHE A 40 4.37 5.65 24.77
C PHE A 40 4.03 6.59 25.93
N GLU A 41 3.57 7.82 25.66
CA GLU A 41 3.15 8.78 26.69
C GLU A 41 2.02 8.20 27.56
N GLU A 42 1.00 7.62 26.96
CA GLU A 42 -0.08 6.95 27.68
C GLU A 42 0.46 5.84 28.60
N SER A 43 1.43 5.05 28.11
CA SER A 43 2.03 3.96 28.88
C SER A 43 2.84 4.43 30.08
N THR A 44 3.38 5.65 30.04
CA THR A 44 4.18 6.27 31.12
C THR A 44 3.36 7.22 32.00
N GLY A 45 2.04 7.38 31.74
CA GLY A 45 1.17 8.33 32.42
C GLY A 45 1.58 9.79 32.15
N TRP A 46 1.96 10.10 30.91
CA TRP A 46 2.39 11.44 30.42
C TRP A 46 3.54 12.05 31.20
N LYS A 47 4.44 11.21 31.74
CA LYS A 47 5.67 11.69 32.39
C LYS A 47 6.53 12.45 31.40
N ASP A 48 7.22 13.48 31.92
CA ASP A 48 8.17 14.28 31.11
C ASP A 48 9.23 13.37 30.48
N PHE A 49 9.51 13.55 29.19
CA PHE A 49 10.54 12.79 28.48
C PHE A 49 11.95 12.98 29.03
N LYS A 50 12.22 14.05 29.79
CA LYS A 50 13.46 14.20 30.54
C LYS A 50 13.67 13.11 31.59
N ARG A 51 12.59 12.44 32.02
CA ARG A 51 12.63 11.30 32.93
C ARG A 51 12.70 9.95 32.22
N PHE A 52 12.96 9.95 30.95
CA PHE A 52 13.09 8.71 30.19
C PHE A 52 14.31 7.92 30.65
N HIS A 53 14.13 6.62 30.82
CA HIS A 53 15.19 5.67 31.13
C HIS A 53 14.81 4.27 30.62
N ARG A 54 15.82 3.41 30.40
CA ARG A 54 15.68 2.07 29.82
C ARG A 54 14.54 1.20 30.38
N LYS A 55 14.28 1.27 31.70
CA LYS A 55 13.20 0.48 32.35
C LYS A 55 11.81 0.83 31.75
N GLN A 56 11.60 2.09 31.37
CA GLN A 56 10.34 2.51 30.71
C GLN A 56 10.22 1.89 29.33
N ALA A 57 11.30 1.84 28.55
CA ALA A 57 11.30 1.17 27.23
C ALA A 57 10.99 -0.33 27.35
N VAL A 58 11.62 -1.01 28.33
CA VAL A 58 11.37 -2.43 28.60
C VAL A 58 9.92 -2.68 29.01
N ALA A 59 9.38 -1.88 29.95
CA ALA A 59 8.00 -1.99 30.41
C ALA A 59 7.00 -1.68 29.27
N PHE A 60 7.29 -0.67 28.44
CA PHE A 60 6.47 -0.34 27.27
C PHE A 60 6.44 -1.50 26.27
N LYS A 61 7.59 -2.11 25.97
CA LYS A 61 7.68 -3.24 25.06
C LYS A 61 6.83 -4.43 25.54
N ALA A 62 6.90 -4.76 26.83
CA ALA A 62 6.08 -5.81 27.42
C ALA A 62 4.57 -5.51 27.30
N ARG A 63 4.16 -4.27 27.62
CA ARG A 63 2.76 -3.80 27.48
C ARG A 63 2.31 -3.81 26.01
N LEU A 64 3.16 -3.36 25.08
CA LEU A 64 2.86 -3.36 23.66
C LEU A 64 2.63 -4.78 23.12
N GLY A 65 3.33 -5.78 23.67
CA GLY A 65 3.13 -7.20 23.36
C GLY A 65 1.77 -7.77 23.78
N GLN A 66 1.12 -7.13 24.75
CA GLN A 66 -0.23 -7.50 25.22
C GLN A 66 -1.33 -6.59 24.63
N ALA A 67 -0.95 -5.50 23.95
CA ALA A 67 -1.90 -4.55 23.43
C ALA A 67 -2.75 -5.15 22.30
N VAL A 68 -4.01 -4.78 22.27
CA VAL A 68 -4.97 -5.18 21.23
C VAL A 68 -5.24 -4.02 20.28
N ASN A 69 -5.58 -4.34 19.06
CA ASN A 69 -6.05 -3.38 18.06
C ASN A 69 -7.51 -3.01 18.38
N GLY A 70 -7.79 -1.75 18.68
CA GLY A 70 -9.14 -1.30 19.03
C GLY A 70 -10.21 -1.51 17.95
N ARG A 71 -9.79 -1.75 16.69
CA ARG A 71 -10.72 -2.01 15.57
C ARG A 71 -11.01 -3.50 15.39
N THR A 72 -10.02 -4.37 15.58
CA THR A 72 -10.16 -5.82 15.31
C THR A 72 -10.29 -6.65 16.57
N GLY A 73 -10.00 -6.10 17.76
CA GLY A 73 -9.94 -6.85 19.02
C GLY A 73 -8.76 -7.82 19.12
N GLU A 74 -7.97 -7.96 18.06
CA GLU A 74 -6.82 -8.87 18.02
C GLU A 74 -5.56 -8.24 18.63
N ARG A 75 -4.61 -9.07 19.05
CA ARG A 75 -3.30 -8.59 19.48
C ARG A 75 -2.58 -7.84 18.36
N LEU A 76 -1.82 -6.81 18.72
CA LEU A 76 -1.01 -6.09 17.74
C LEU A 76 -0.04 -7.03 17.03
N SER A 77 0.06 -6.91 15.72
CA SER A 77 1.01 -7.69 14.92
C SER A 77 2.45 -7.35 15.31
N LYS A 78 3.36 -8.32 15.22
CA LYS A 78 4.80 -8.08 15.43
C LYS A 78 5.37 -7.00 14.52
N SER A 79 4.83 -6.85 13.30
CA SER A 79 5.19 -5.77 12.38
C SER A 79 4.78 -4.39 12.90
N THR A 80 3.58 -4.26 13.49
CA THR A 80 3.12 -3.02 14.13
C THR A 80 3.97 -2.70 15.36
N MET A 81 4.34 -3.71 16.15
CA MET A 81 5.24 -3.54 17.29
C MET A 81 6.61 -3.04 16.82
N LEU A 82 7.20 -3.69 15.82
CA LEU A 82 8.51 -3.31 15.26
C LEU A 82 8.51 -1.87 14.76
N SER A 83 7.49 -1.46 14.00
CA SER A 83 7.39 -0.08 13.49
C SER A 83 7.22 0.94 14.62
N THR A 84 6.38 0.64 15.62
CA THR A 84 6.19 1.50 16.81
C THR A 84 7.49 1.69 17.58
N LEU A 85 8.21 0.60 17.86
CA LEU A 85 9.48 0.66 18.58
C LEU A 85 10.56 1.40 17.79
N ARG A 86 10.64 1.19 16.46
CA ARG A 86 11.56 1.94 15.60
C ARG A 86 11.29 3.44 15.62
N ASN A 87 10.02 3.85 15.52
CA ASN A 87 9.66 5.27 15.59
C ASN A 87 10.06 5.90 16.93
N LEU A 88 9.88 5.18 18.04
CA LEU A 88 10.31 5.65 19.36
C LEU A 88 11.83 5.71 19.48
N ARG A 89 12.54 4.70 18.98
CA ARG A 89 14.00 4.69 18.98
C ARG A 89 14.56 5.90 18.24
N GLU A 90 14.07 6.17 17.03
CA GLU A 90 14.48 7.35 16.25
C GLU A 90 14.15 8.66 16.96
N PHE A 91 12.99 8.77 17.60
CA PHE A 91 12.63 9.94 18.39
C PHE A 91 13.58 10.17 19.57
N PHE A 92 13.85 9.14 20.39
CA PHE A 92 14.72 9.28 21.56
C PHE A 92 16.18 9.48 21.16
N PHE A 93 16.65 8.95 20.03
CA PHE A 93 17.95 9.29 19.47
C PHE A 93 18.03 10.76 19.09
N TRP A 94 17.03 11.29 18.41
CA TRP A 94 16.95 12.72 18.08
C TRP A 94 16.87 13.56 19.37
N LEU A 95 16.03 13.16 20.33
CA LEU A 95 15.81 13.88 21.57
C LEU A 95 17.08 14.00 22.41
N ALA A 96 17.89 12.95 22.48
CA ALA A 96 19.17 12.96 23.21
C ALA A 96 20.16 14.02 22.74
N HIS A 97 19.98 14.56 21.54
CA HIS A 97 20.80 15.65 20.97
C HIS A 97 20.19 17.03 21.14
N GLN A 98 18.96 17.15 21.65
CA GLN A 98 18.29 18.44 21.77
C GLN A 98 18.75 19.22 23.01
N PRO A 99 18.80 20.56 22.92
CA PRO A 99 19.07 21.41 24.09
C PRO A 99 18.09 21.13 25.24
N GLY A 100 18.61 21.00 26.45
CA GLY A 100 17.82 20.69 27.67
C GLY A 100 17.40 19.23 27.81
N PHE A 101 17.81 18.31 26.91
CA PHE A 101 17.60 16.89 27.02
C PHE A 101 18.91 16.07 27.06
N LYS A 102 20.02 16.60 26.55
CA LYS A 102 21.34 15.92 26.49
C LYS A 102 21.82 15.37 27.84
N SER A 103 21.55 16.08 28.93
CA SER A 103 21.92 15.68 30.29
C SER A 103 20.93 14.72 30.95
N HIS A 104 19.75 14.55 30.36
CA HIS A 104 18.65 13.77 30.95
C HIS A 104 18.39 12.46 30.19
N VAL A 105 18.56 12.45 28.88
CA VAL A 105 18.26 11.29 28.02
C VAL A 105 19.57 10.68 27.54
N ARG A 106 19.85 9.48 27.99
CA ARG A 106 21.03 8.73 27.52
C ARG A 106 20.75 8.13 26.16
N TYR A 107 21.62 8.40 25.18
CA TYR A 107 21.53 7.87 23.82
C TYR A 107 21.36 6.34 23.82
N ALA A 108 22.18 5.60 24.58
CA ALA A 108 22.13 4.15 24.67
C ALA A 108 20.81 3.59 25.25
N ASP A 109 20.04 4.38 26.01
CA ASP A 109 18.75 3.92 26.52
C ASP A 109 17.69 3.79 25.43
N ALA A 110 17.85 4.48 24.29
CA ALA A 110 16.96 4.35 23.13
C ALA A 110 17.10 2.99 22.42
N ASP A 111 18.24 2.32 22.54
CA ASP A 111 18.45 1.00 21.96
C ASP A 111 17.55 -0.07 22.57
N TYR A 112 17.01 0.17 23.77
CA TYR A 112 16.06 -0.74 24.41
C TYR A 112 14.69 -0.79 23.70
N PHE A 113 14.41 0.15 22.78
CA PHE A 113 13.27 0.08 21.87
C PHE A 113 13.55 -0.84 20.68
N CYS A 114 13.90 -2.08 20.93
CA CYS A 114 14.12 -3.11 19.92
C CYS A 114 13.34 -4.38 20.27
N LEU A 115 13.00 -5.16 19.26
CA LEU A 115 12.59 -6.55 19.42
C LEU A 115 13.84 -7.45 19.49
N SER A 116 13.70 -8.64 20.05
CA SER A 116 14.72 -9.67 19.92
C SER A 116 14.95 -10.03 18.44
N ALA A 117 16.12 -10.54 18.06
CA ALA A 117 16.42 -10.94 16.70
C ALA A 117 15.35 -11.90 16.14
N LYS A 118 14.93 -12.90 16.93
CA LYS A 118 13.85 -13.83 16.58
C LYS A 118 12.52 -13.12 16.31
N GLU A 119 12.11 -12.20 17.19
CA GLU A 119 10.86 -11.46 17.03
C GLU A 119 10.94 -10.50 15.84
N ALA A 120 12.07 -9.88 15.58
CA ALA A 120 12.29 -9.03 14.42
C ALA A 120 12.22 -9.84 13.13
N THR A 121 12.76 -11.05 13.09
CA THR A 121 12.62 -11.99 11.96
C THR A 121 11.15 -12.35 11.74
N VAL A 122 10.42 -12.73 12.80
CA VAL A 122 8.98 -13.00 12.73
C VAL A 122 8.19 -11.77 12.28
N ALA A 123 8.56 -10.56 12.74
CA ALA A 123 7.90 -9.32 12.34
C ALA A 123 8.10 -9.00 10.84
N ARG A 124 9.22 -9.38 10.28
CA ARG A 124 9.57 -9.20 8.86
C ARG A 124 9.11 -10.37 7.99
N ALA A 125 8.84 -11.53 8.60
CA ALA A 125 8.36 -12.71 7.88
C ALA A 125 7.08 -12.37 7.12
N ARG A 126 7.07 -12.67 5.84
CA ARG A 126 5.89 -12.49 4.99
C ARG A 126 4.92 -13.62 5.26
N ARG A 127 3.68 -13.26 5.57
CA ARG A 127 2.59 -14.23 5.59
C ARG A 127 2.04 -14.36 4.19
N GLU A 128 1.69 -15.56 3.83
CA GLU A 128 0.89 -15.78 2.63
C GLU A 128 -0.41 -14.96 2.76
N LYS A 129 -0.63 -14.07 1.81
CA LYS A 129 -1.84 -13.27 1.76
C LYS A 129 -2.81 -13.95 0.81
N SER A 130 -4.03 -14.10 1.26
CA SER A 130 -5.12 -14.41 0.36
C SER A 130 -5.30 -13.25 -0.62
N VAL A 131 -5.36 -13.56 -1.91
CA VAL A 131 -5.61 -12.60 -2.99
C VAL A 131 -6.80 -13.09 -3.81
N PRO A 132 -7.58 -12.19 -4.43
CA PRO A 132 -8.66 -12.62 -5.30
C PRO A 132 -8.09 -13.34 -6.53
N THR A 133 -8.85 -14.27 -7.09
CA THR A 133 -8.54 -14.81 -8.43
C THR A 133 -9.17 -13.92 -9.51
N PRO A 134 -8.70 -13.99 -10.78
CA PRO A 134 -9.34 -13.27 -11.89
C PRO A 134 -10.85 -13.58 -11.98
N GLU A 135 -11.26 -14.83 -11.82
CA GLU A 135 -12.66 -15.28 -11.89
C GLU A 135 -13.50 -14.70 -10.75
N GLN A 136 -12.93 -14.57 -9.55
CA GLN A 136 -13.59 -13.90 -8.42
C GLN A 136 -13.82 -12.42 -8.71
N ILE A 137 -12.86 -11.74 -9.35
CA ILE A 137 -12.99 -10.34 -9.72
C ILE A 137 -14.05 -10.17 -10.82
N GLU A 138 -14.06 -11.02 -11.83
CA GLU A 138 -15.12 -11.02 -12.86
C GLU A 138 -16.50 -11.23 -12.24
N ARG A 139 -16.63 -12.17 -11.30
CA ARG A 139 -17.88 -12.35 -10.53
C ARG A 139 -18.26 -11.06 -9.79
N VAL A 140 -17.32 -10.36 -9.16
CA VAL A 140 -17.58 -9.07 -8.50
C VAL A 140 -18.11 -8.07 -9.53
N LEU A 141 -17.44 -7.89 -10.66
CA LEU A 141 -17.85 -6.94 -11.71
C LEU A 141 -19.25 -7.24 -12.25
N ARG A 142 -19.60 -8.51 -12.46
CA ARG A 142 -20.94 -8.92 -12.93
C ARG A 142 -22.05 -8.72 -11.89
N THR A 143 -21.73 -8.78 -10.61
CA THR A 143 -22.73 -8.60 -9.54
C THR A 143 -22.91 -7.14 -9.12
N MET A 144 -22.02 -6.24 -9.57
CA MET A 144 -22.16 -4.82 -9.28
C MET A 144 -23.27 -4.20 -10.13
N PRO A 145 -24.10 -3.32 -9.54
CA PRO A 145 -25.11 -2.58 -10.29
C PRO A 145 -24.45 -1.54 -11.21
N GLU A 146 -25.20 -1.12 -12.24
CA GLU A 146 -24.73 -0.20 -13.28
C GLU A 146 -25.79 0.81 -13.73
N GLU A 147 -26.88 0.90 -13.00
CA GLU A 147 -28.02 1.76 -13.38
C GLU A 147 -27.69 3.25 -13.23
N THR A 148 -27.05 3.61 -12.13
CA THR A 148 -26.69 5.01 -11.84
C THR A 148 -25.24 5.32 -12.22
N ALA A 149 -24.94 6.58 -12.50
CA ALA A 149 -23.56 7.02 -12.77
C ALA A 149 -22.59 6.71 -11.59
N LEU A 150 -23.08 6.74 -10.34
CA LEU A 150 -22.31 6.36 -9.17
C LEU A 150 -21.93 4.87 -9.17
N GLU A 151 -22.86 4.02 -9.58
CA GLU A 151 -22.61 2.57 -9.69
C GLU A 151 -21.66 2.24 -10.82
N ARG A 152 -21.83 2.89 -11.98
CA ARG A 152 -20.90 2.73 -13.11
C ARG A 152 -19.50 3.21 -12.78
N ARG A 153 -19.35 4.35 -12.06
CA ARG A 153 -18.07 4.82 -11.52
C ARG A 153 -17.43 3.76 -10.60
N ASP A 154 -18.20 3.22 -9.65
CA ASP A 154 -17.71 2.25 -8.68
C ASP A 154 -17.25 0.97 -9.38
N ARG A 155 -17.98 0.51 -10.38
CA ARG A 155 -17.65 -0.65 -11.22
C ARG A 155 -16.40 -0.39 -12.05
N ALA A 156 -16.28 0.77 -12.67
CA ALA A 156 -15.11 1.17 -13.46
C ALA A 156 -13.84 1.32 -12.60
N LEU A 157 -13.97 1.75 -11.34
CA LEU A 157 -12.84 1.82 -10.40
C LEU A 157 -12.23 0.44 -10.14
N ILE A 158 -13.06 -0.58 -9.94
CA ILE A 158 -12.60 -1.96 -9.75
C ILE A 158 -12.03 -2.50 -11.06
N ALA A 159 -12.68 -2.22 -12.18
CA ALA A 159 -12.23 -2.62 -13.51
C ALA A 159 -10.84 -2.06 -13.84
N LEU A 160 -10.61 -0.75 -13.67
CA LEU A 160 -9.28 -0.15 -13.88
C LEU A 160 -8.24 -0.73 -12.92
N THR A 161 -8.61 -0.96 -11.67
CA THR A 161 -7.70 -1.59 -10.70
C THR A 161 -7.29 -2.99 -11.16
N THR A 162 -8.20 -3.74 -11.78
CA THR A 162 -7.96 -5.09 -12.30
C THR A 162 -6.94 -5.09 -13.42
N ILE A 163 -7.06 -4.17 -14.38
CA ILE A 163 -6.19 -4.14 -15.57
C ILE A 163 -4.88 -3.36 -15.38
N THR A 164 -4.74 -2.60 -14.28
CA THR A 164 -3.54 -1.78 -14.04
C THR A 164 -2.80 -2.13 -12.76
N GLY A 165 -3.50 -2.63 -11.75
CA GLY A 165 -2.98 -2.74 -10.41
C GLY A 165 -2.56 -1.40 -9.80
N ALA A 166 -3.11 -0.28 -10.26
CA ALA A 166 -2.77 1.04 -9.74
C ALA A 166 -3.00 1.15 -8.23
N ARG A 167 -2.15 1.89 -7.53
CA ARG A 167 -2.32 2.08 -6.08
C ARG A 167 -3.54 2.94 -5.80
N ILE A 168 -4.21 2.67 -4.68
CA ILE A 168 -5.45 3.38 -4.31
C ILE A 168 -5.28 4.91 -4.25
N GLY A 169 -4.10 5.42 -3.88
CA GLY A 169 -3.81 6.86 -3.92
C GLY A 169 -3.78 7.40 -5.35
N ALA A 170 -3.17 6.67 -6.28
CA ALA A 170 -3.17 7.03 -7.70
C ALA A 170 -4.60 6.98 -8.27
N LEU A 171 -5.34 5.89 -8.01
CA LEU A 171 -6.74 5.75 -8.44
C LEU A 171 -7.61 6.93 -7.99
N ALA A 172 -7.44 7.38 -6.75
CA ALA A 172 -8.20 8.50 -6.18
C ALA A 172 -7.80 9.87 -6.74
N SER A 173 -6.65 9.97 -7.42
CA SER A 173 -6.11 11.24 -7.95
C SER A 173 -6.01 11.26 -9.47
N PHE A 174 -6.38 10.20 -10.17
CA PHE A 174 -6.42 10.21 -11.63
C PHE A 174 -7.43 11.22 -12.16
N ARG A 175 -7.06 11.85 -13.26
CA ARG A 175 -7.91 12.72 -14.06
C ARG A 175 -8.24 12.07 -15.38
N HIS A 176 -9.31 12.52 -16.03
CA HIS A 176 -9.74 12.04 -17.34
C HIS A 176 -8.59 12.09 -18.37
N GLY A 177 -7.87 13.18 -18.45
CA GLY A 177 -6.76 13.37 -19.40
C GLY A 177 -5.50 12.55 -19.12
N HIS A 178 -5.43 11.78 -18.02
CA HIS A 178 -4.32 10.85 -17.81
C HIS A 178 -4.48 9.54 -18.62
N VAL A 179 -5.68 9.29 -19.16
CA VAL A 179 -6.01 8.05 -19.88
C VAL A 179 -5.74 8.23 -21.38
N ASN A 180 -5.03 7.30 -21.96
CA ASN A 180 -4.90 7.14 -23.39
C ASN A 180 -5.51 5.79 -23.78
N LEU A 181 -6.76 5.81 -24.25
CA LEU A 181 -7.46 4.57 -24.66
C LEU A 181 -6.94 4.02 -25.97
N GLU A 182 -6.44 4.85 -26.88
CA GLU A 182 -5.92 4.44 -28.18
C GLU A 182 -4.66 3.58 -28.01
N GLU A 183 -3.74 4.03 -27.16
CA GLU A 183 -2.50 3.29 -26.87
C GLU A 183 -2.63 2.34 -25.67
N GLY A 184 -3.76 2.35 -24.97
CA GLY A 184 -4.08 1.41 -23.91
C GLY A 184 -3.27 1.59 -22.62
N TYR A 185 -3.05 2.83 -22.17
CA TYR A 185 -2.35 3.09 -20.92
C TYR A 185 -2.96 4.26 -20.12
N ILE A 186 -2.53 4.39 -18.87
CA ILE A 186 -2.79 5.56 -18.03
C ILE A 186 -1.46 6.15 -17.54
N GLU A 187 -1.29 7.47 -17.71
CA GLU A 187 -0.12 8.19 -17.26
C GLU A 187 -0.17 8.44 -15.76
N GLN A 188 0.86 7.99 -15.04
CA GLN A 188 1.06 8.25 -13.63
C GLN A 188 2.13 9.34 -13.45
N ASP A 189 1.78 10.61 -13.71
CA ASP A 189 2.68 11.74 -13.50
C ASP A 189 2.74 12.10 -12.01
N GLY A 190 3.89 11.94 -11.37
CA GLY A 190 4.11 12.24 -9.96
C GLY A 190 3.86 13.69 -9.55
N ARG A 191 3.71 14.62 -10.51
CA ARG A 191 3.34 16.02 -10.27
C ARG A 191 1.84 16.20 -10.05
N THR A 192 1.01 15.34 -10.63
CA THR A 192 -0.45 15.45 -10.65
C THR A 192 -1.15 14.26 -10.02
N VAL A 193 -0.49 13.10 -9.97
CA VAL A 193 -1.01 11.83 -9.43
C VAL A 193 -0.30 11.47 -8.12
N GLN A 194 -1.05 11.01 -7.14
CA GLN A 194 -0.49 10.56 -5.84
C GLN A 194 0.26 9.22 -5.99
N THR A 195 1.38 9.26 -6.69
CA THR A 195 2.26 8.11 -6.85
C THR A 195 3.17 7.92 -5.65
N LYS A 196 3.53 6.68 -5.36
CA LYS A 196 4.50 6.40 -4.29
C LYS A 196 5.89 6.93 -4.69
N PHE A 197 6.47 7.80 -3.86
CA PHE A 197 7.75 8.46 -4.07
C PHE A 197 7.79 9.44 -5.26
N GLY A 198 6.65 9.97 -5.68
CA GLY A 198 6.58 10.93 -6.80
C GLY A 198 7.04 10.37 -8.15
N LYS A 199 7.00 9.06 -8.34
CA LYS A 199 7.43 8.43 -9.61
C LYS A 199 6.49 8.78 -10.75
N THR A 200 7.06 9.03 -11.93
CA THR A 200 6.33 9.23 -13.19
C THR A 200 6.60 8.05 -14.12
N PHE A 201 5.55 7.39 -14.59
CA PHE A 201 5.61 6.27 -15.53
C PHE A 201 4.23 5.97 -16.12
N PRO A 202 4.15 5.50 -17.38
CA PRO A 202 2.91 4.97 -17.93
C PRO A 202 2.60 3.59 -17.32
N THR A 203 1.32 3.30 -17.17
CA THR A 203 0.83 1.97 -16.79
C THR A 203 -0.08 1.46 -17.88
N PHE A 204 0.37 0.50 -18.66
CA PHE A 204 -0.37 -0.13 -19.73
C PHE A 204 -1.46 -1.04 -19.19
N PHE A 205 -2.57 -1.16 -19.90
CA PHE A 205 -3.64 -2.07 -19.53
C PHE A 205 -3.22 -3.51 -19.75
N LEU A 206 -3.15 -4.26 -18.67
CA LEU A 206 -2.73 -5.67 -18.70
C LEU A 206 -3.86 -6.54 -19.29
N PRO A 207 -3.55 -7.53 -20.13
CA PRO A 207 -4.54 -8.37 -20.81
C PRO A 207 -5.12 -9.48 -19.90
N VAL A 208 -5.63 -9.08 -18.73
CA VAL A 208 -6.11 -10.01 -17.71
C VAL A 208 -7.62 -10.19 -17.69
N SER A 209 -8.38 -9.23 -18.19
CA SER A 209 -9.84 -9.29 -18.31
C SER A 209 -10.34 -8.34 -19.39
N LYS A 210 -10.91 -8.90 -20.46
CA LYS A 210 -11.57 -8.12 -21.52
C LYS A 210 -12.81 -7.39 -21.00
N GLU A 211 -13.55 -8.02 -20.07
CA GLU A 211 -14.74 -7.43 -19.46
C GLU A 211 -14.37 -6.17 -18.63
N ALA A 212 -13.30 -6.24 -17.83
CA ALA A 212 -12.84 -5.08 -17.07
C ALA A 212 -12.39 -3.94 -18.01
N LEU A 213 -11.68 -4.24 -19.09
CA LEU A 213 -11.30 -3.22 -20.07
C LEU A 213 -12.53 -2.57 -20.71
N ALA A 214 -13.52 -3.35 -21.13
CA ALA A 214 -14.75 -2.83 -21.71
C ALA A 214 -15.52 -1.92 -20.73
N ILE A 215 -15.70 -2.35 -19.49
CA ILE A 215 -16.36 -1.56 -18.43
C ILE A 215 -15.64 -0.22 -18.23
N PHE A 216 -14.32 -0.24 -18.14
CA PHE A 216 -13.54 0.98 -17.96
C PHE A 216 -13.62 1.92 -19.17
N THR A 217 -13.55 1.38 -20.39
CA THR A 217 -13.66 2.15 -21.63
C THR A 217 -15.00 2.87 -21.73
N VAL A 218 -16.11 2.16 -21.45
CA VAL A 218 -17.45 2.75 -21.45
C VAL A 218 -17.54 3.88 -20.43
N TRP A 219 -17.04 3.68 -19.22
CA TRP A 219 -17.03 4.72 -18.21
C TRP A 219 -16.23 5.97 -18.62
N HIS A 220 -15.04 5.80 -19.20
CA HIS A 220 -14.24 6.92 -19.65
C HIS A 220 -14.95 7.74 -20.73
N GLN A 221 -15.58 7.05 -21.70
CA GLN A 221 -16.36 7.68 -22.76
C GLN A 221 -17.64 8.35 -22.24
N GLU A 222 -18.30 7.79 -21.24
CA GLU A 222 -19.46 8.38 -20.56
C GLU A 222 -19.10 9.72 -19.91
N LEU A 223 -17.95 9.80 -19.21
CA LEU A 223 -17.49 11.05 -18.60
C LEU A 223 -17.33 12.17 -19.66
N GLU A 224 -16.78 11.85 -20.81
CA GLU A 224 -16.59 12.83 -21.88
C GLU A 224 -17.90 13.21 -22.56
N ARG A 225 -18.66 12.21 -23.00
CA ARG A 225 -19.85 12.41 -23.84
C ARG A 225 -21.07 12.87 -23.05
N ASP A 226 -21.35 12.24 -21.91
CA ASP A 226 -22.62 12.44 -21.19
C ASP A 226 -22.46 13.45 -20.04
N HIS A 227 -21.28 13.55 -19.44
CA HIS A 227 -20.98 14.50 -18.37
C HIS A 227 -20.19 15.73 -18.85
N LEU A 228 -19.71 15.76 -20.09
CA LEU A 228 -18.93 16.85 -20.69
C LEU A 228 -17.70 17.21 -19.84
N TRP A 229 -16.98 16.18 -19.38
CA TRP A 229 -15.81 16.36 -18.55
C TRP A 229 -14.55 16.49 -19.40
N GLY A 230 -13.73 17.45 -19.01
CA GLY A 230 -12.47 17.73 -19.68
C GLY A 230 -11.27 17.01 -19.05
N PRO A 231 -10.08 17.17 -19.62
CA PRO A 231 -8.88 16.46 -19.18
C PRO A 231 -8.49 16.70 -17.71
N ALA A 232 -8.88 17.84 -17.14
CA ALA A 232 -8.56 18.20 -15.74
C ALA A 232 -9.53 17.62 -14.71
N ASP A 233 -10.69 17.13 -15.15
CA ASP A 233 -11.71 16.58 -14.26
C ASP A 233 -11.29 15.22 -13.70
N PRO A 234 -11.78 14.83 -12.49
CA PRO A 234 -11.39 13.58 -11.87
C PRO A 234 -11.94 12.38 -12.62
N LEU A 235 -11.11 11.36 -12.86
CA LEU A 235 -11.52 10.10 -13.50
C LEU A 235 -12.52 9.32 -12.62
N PHE A 236 -12.35 9.40 -11.32
CA PHE A 236 -13.26 8.82 -10.33
C PHE A 236 -13.71 9.91 -9.36
N PRO A 237 -14.81 10.60 -9.69
CA PRO A 237 -15.30 11.73 -8.93
C PRO A 237 -15.85 11.34 -7.56
N ALA A 238 -15.85 12.28 -6.62
CA ALA A 238 -16.55 12.14 -5.37
C ALA A 238 -18.08 12.09 -5.60
N THR A 239 -18.80 11.52 -4.63
CA THR A 239 -20.26 11.57 -4.61
C THR A 239 -20.71 12.96 -4.21
N GLU A 240 -21.64 13.53 -4.94
CA GLU A 240 -22.36 14.73 -4.53
C GLU A 240 -23.47 14.35 -3.55
N LEU A 241 -23.58 15.12 -2.49
CA LEU A 241 -24.60 14.93 -1.46
C LEU A 241 -25.64 16.03 -1.59
N GLY A 242 -26.91 15.64 -1.69
CA GLY A 242 -28.07 16.50 -1.57
C GLY A 242 -28.86 16.20 -0.30
N LEU A 243 -29.90 16.93 -0.06
CA LEU A 243 -30.89 16.63 0.96
C LEU A 243 -32.07 15.92 0.30
N ASP A 244 -32.55 14.85 0.92
CA ASP A 244 -33.81 14.22 0.54
C ASP A 244 -35.03 14.99 1.10
N GLN A 245 -36.23 14.47 0.86
CA GLN A 245 -37.48 15.09 1.30
C GLN A 245 -37.59 15.21 2.82
N ASP A 246 -36.87 14.36 3.56
CA ASP A 246 -36.87 14.34 5.04
C ASP A 246 -35.69 15.15 5.61
N GLY A 247 -34.90 15.84 4.77
CA GLY A 247 -33.73 16.63 5.16
C GLY A 247 -32.51 15.81 5.51
N ALA A 248 -32.47 14.51 5.18
CA ALA A 248 -31.32 13.66 5.37
C ALA A 248 -30.35 13.74 4.15
N PHE A 249 -29.05 13.63 4.41
CA PHE A 249 -28.06 13.61 3.34
C PHE A 249 -28.18 12.33 2.52
N THR A 250 -28.39 12.48 1.23
CA THR A 250 -28.44 11.40 0.26
C THR A 250 -27.51 11.67 -0.92
N ALA A 251 -27.11 10.61 -1.63
CA ALA A 251 -26.30 10.74 -2.83
C ALA A 251 -27.17 11.29 -3.99
N SER A 252 -26.80 12.47 -4.50
CA SER A 252 -27.54 13.15 -5.58
C SER A 252 -26.85 12.97 -6.95
N GLY A 253 -25.58 12.55 -6.99
CA GLY A 253 -24.88 12.38 -8.25
C GLY A 253 -23.36 12.40 -8.13
N LEU A 254 -22.71 12.72 -9.24
CA LEU A 254 -21.26 12.88 -9.34
C LEU A 254 -20.87 14.35 -9.11
N SER A 255 -19.93 14.58 -8.23
CA SER A 255 -19.34 15.90 -8.01
C SER A 255 -18.09 16.06 -8.89
N ARG A 256 -17.82 17.28 -9.44
CA ARG A 256 -16.57 17.54 -10.18
C ARG A 256 -15.32 17.62 -9.29
N ARG A 257 -15.34 16.99 -8.13
CA ARG A 257 -14.21 16.96 -7.19
C ARG A 257 -13.67 15.54 -7.03
N ALA A 258 -12.35 15.43 -6.94
CA ALA A 258 -11.72 14.18 -6.55
C ALA A 258 -12.01 13.84 -5.07
N TRP A 259 -11.85 12.58 -4.68
CA TRP A 259 -11.93 12.18 -3.28
C TRP A 259 -10.82 12.85 -2.46
N SER A 260 -11.17 13.43 -1.33
CA SER A 260 -10.20 14.00 -0.38
C SER A 260 -9.34 12.94 0.31
N THR A 261 -9.87 11.73 0.45
CA THR A 261 -9.18 10.58 1.05
C THR A 261 -9.47 9.29 0.28
N THR A 262 -8.66 8.28 0.49
CA THR A 262 -8.88 6.95 -0.11
C THR A 262 -9.91 6.09 0.62
N GLY A 263 -10.60 6.64 1.62
CA GLY A 263 -11.59 5.91 2.42
C GLY A 263 -12.80 5.47 1.60
N SER A 264 -13.39 6.41 0.86
CA SER A 264 -14.54 6.15 -0.03
C SER A 264 -14.23 5.07 -1.07
N ALA A 265 -13.05 5.16 -1.71
CA ALA A 265 -12.64 4.16 -2.67
C ALA A 265 -12.53 2.75 -2.02
N ARG A 266 -11.94 2.64 -0.82
CA ARG A 266 -11.88 1.34 -0.11
C ARG A 266 -13.24 0.77 0.25
N GLU A 267 -14.19 1.62 0.60
CA GLU A 267 -15.55 1.19 0.92
C GLU A 267 -16.28 0.63 -0.31
N ILE A 268 -16.00 1.17 -1.52
CA ILE A 268 -16.49 0.61 -2.78
C ILE A 268 -16.03 -0.85 -2.94
N PHE A 269 -14.74 -1.12 -2.78
CA PHE A 269 -14.22 -2.50 -2.84
C PHE A 269 -14.89 -3.41 -1.81
N LYS A 270 -15.03 -2.94 -0.57
CA LYS A 270 -15.64 -3.73 0.50
C LYS A 270 -17.09 -4.10 0.17
N ARG A 271 -17.89 -3.14 -0.30
CA ARG A 271 -19.29 -3.37 -0.69
C ARG A 271 -19.40 -4.31 -1.88
N ALA A 272 -18.53 -4.14 -2.90
CA ALA A 272 -18.54 -4.96 -4.10
C ALA A 272 -18.24 -6.43 -3.80
N PHE A 273 -17.23 -6.72 -2.99
CA PHE A 273 -16.90 -8.10 -2.58
C PHE A 273 -18.01 -8.70 -1.69
N ALA A 274 -18.56 -7.93 -0.76
CA ALA A 274 -19.67 -8.39 0.07
C ALA A 274 -20.91 -8.74 -0.78
N ARG A 275 -21.24 -7.91 -1.78
CA ARG A 275 -22.34 -8.16 -2.71
C ARG A 275 -22.15 -9.45 -3.51
N ALA A 276 -20.92 -9.76 -3.91
CA ALA A 276 -20.58 -10.99 -4.60
C ALA A 276 -20.54 -12.24 -3.69
N GLY A 277 -20.76 -12.07 -2.37
CA GLY A 277 -20.64 -13.15 -1.38
C GLY A 277 -19.21 -13.64 -1.20
N LEU A 278 -18.22 -12.76 -1.40
CA LEU A 278 -16.80 -13.06 -1.32
C LEU A 278 -16.14 -12.35 -0.13
N PRO A 279 -15.04 -12.91 0.41
CA PRO A 279 -14.22 -12.22 1.40
C PRO A 279 -13.72 -10.89 0.87
N TYR A 280 -13.58 -9.89 1.74
CA TYR A 280 -13.01 -8.60 1.35
C TYR A 280 -11.54 -8.71 0.99
N TYR A 281 -11.21 -8.31 -0.21
CA TYR A 281 -9.85 -8.09 -0.67
C TYR A 281 -9.59 -6.59 -0.85
N ASN A 282 -8.51 -6.09 -0.24
CA ASN A 282 -8.15 -4.69 -0.37
C ASN A 282 -7.57 -4.39 -1.77
N PRO A 283 -7.61 -3.13 -2.26
CA PRO A 283 -7.12 -2.78 -3.59
C PRO A 283 -5.67 -3.20 -3.86
N HIS A 284 -4.82 -3.26 -2.83
CA HIS A 284 -3.43 -3.67 -3.01
C HIS A 284 -3.29 -5.16 -3.36
N SER A 285 -4.24 -6.01 -2.95
CA SER A 285 -4.21 -7.43 -3.28
C SER A 285 -4.43 -7.73 -4.77
N PHE A 286 -5.00 -6.78 -5.53
CA PHE A 286 -5.07 -6.87 -6.99
C PHE A 286 -3.68 -6.85 -7.63
N ARG A 287 -2.74 -6.08 -7.07
CA ARG A 287 -1.35 -6.11 -7.53
C ARG A 287 -0.68 -7.44 -7.25
N ASP A 288 -0.94 -8.00 -6.05
CA ASP A 288 -0.44 -9.33 -5.68
C ASP A 288 -1.04 -10.40 -6.63
N MET A 289 -2.32 -10.27 -7.01
CA MET A 289 -2.99 -11.14 -8.00
C MET A 289 -2.34 -11.00 -9.39
N LEU A 290 -2.12 -9.77 -9.88
CA LEU A 290 -1.50 -9.54 -11.18
C LEU A 290 -0.09 -10.12 -11.27
N VAL A 291 0.69 -10.04 -10.19
CA VAL A 291 2.02 -10.68 -10.14
C VAL A 291 1.88 -12.21 -10.18
N ARG A 292 0.96 -12.80 -9.39
CA ARG A 292 0.74 -14.25 -9.42
C ARG A 292 0.27 -14.71 -10.80
N HIS A 293 -0.61 -13.94 -11.43
CA HIS A 293 -1.09 -14.23 -12.77
C HIS A 293 0.04 -14.19 -13.81
N ALA A 294 0.97 -13.21 -13.73
CA ALA A 294 2.14 -13.15 -14.61
C ALA A 294 2.97 -14.45 -14.59
N PHE A 295 3.09 -15.09 -13.42
CA PHE A 295 3.80 -16.39 -13.31
C PHE A 295 3.04 -17.57 -13.94
N THR A 296 1.76 -17.41 -14.27
CA THR A 296 0.99 -18.45 -14.98
C THR A 296 1.04 -18.30 -16.50
N LEU A 297 1.54 -17.18 -17.02
CA LEU A 297 1.52 -16.83 -18.45
C LEU A 297 2.76 -17.27 -19.23
N ASN A 298 3.70 -18.00 -18.60
CA ASN A 298 4.97 -18.40 -19.23
C ASN A 298 5.70 -17.23 -19.94
N LEU A 299 5.73 -16.07 -19.30
CA LEU A 299 6.36 -14.87 -19.84
C LEU A 299 7.87 -15.03 -19.96
N SER A 300 8.45 -14.49 -21.04
CA SER A 300 9.92 -14.37 -21.16
C SER A 300 10.47 -13.44 -20.06
N PRO A 301 11.79 -13.50 -19.76
CA PRO A 301 12.40 -12.60 -18.78
C PRO A 301 12.18 -11.12 -19.10
N GLU A 302 12.18 -10.75 -20.38
CA GLU A 302 11.92 -9.39 -20.83
C GLU A 302 10.45 -8.99 -20.59
N GLN A 303 9.49 -9.85 -20.92
CA GLN A 303 8.08 -9.65 -20.66
C GLN A 303 7.80 -9.55 -19.14
N MET A 304 8.45 -10.38 -18.31
CA MET A 304 8.34 -10.30 -16.85
C MET A 304 8.90 -8.97 -16.33
N LYS A 305 10.01 -8.48 -16.90
CA LYS A 305 10.55 -7.16 -16.58
C LYS A 305 9.58 -6.05 -16.95
N ALA A 306 9.00 -6.09 -18.14
CA ALA A 306 7.99 -5.12 -18.59
C ALA A 306 6.77 -5.13 -17.67
N TRP A 307 6.27 -6.31 -17.30
CA TRP A 307 5.16 -6.47 -16.35
C TRP A 307 5.48 -5.85 -14.98
N SER A 308 6.68 -6.08 -14.48
CA SER A 308 7.17 -5.50 -13.23
C SER A 308 7.26 -3.97 -13.29
N GLN A 309 7.81 -3.43 -14.37
CA GLN A 309 7.91 -1.99 -14.60
C GLN A 309 6.52 -1.35 -14.70
N ASN A 310 5.59 -2.00 -15.37
CA ASN A 310 4.19 -1.58 -15.49
C ASN A 310 3.50 -1.42 -14.12
N LEU A 311 3.86 -2.25 -13.16
CA LEU A 311 3.44 -2.11 -11.77
C LEU A 311 4.24 -1.03 -10.99
N GLY A 312 5.16 -0.31 -11.62
CA GLY A 312 5.98 0.75 -11.00
C GLY A 312 6.99 0.22 -9.98
N HIS A 313 7.50 -1.03 -10.17
CA HIS A 313 8.59 -1.57 -9.38
C HIS A 313 9.91 -1.03 -9.93
N ALA A 314 10.79 -0.54 -9.06
CA ALA A 314 12.10 -0.04 -9.45
C ALA A 314 13.03 -1.19 -9.85
N ASP A 315 12.82 -2.37 -9.30
CA ASP A 315 13.60 -3.57 -9.51
C ASP A 315 12.66 -4.76 -9.77
N VAL A 316 12.96 -5.57 -10.77
CA VAL A 316 12.25 -6.82 -11.08
C VAL A 316 12.26 -7.77 -9.87
N LEU A 317 13.33 -7.77 -9.10
CA LEU A 317 13.42 -8.51 -7.84
C LEU A 317 12.29 -8.17 -6.86
N THR A 318 11.78 -6.92 -6.89
CA THR A 318 10.59 -6.55 -6.11
C THR A 318 9.39 -7.40 -6.49
N THR A 319 9.21 -7.74 -7.76
CA THR A 319 8.16 -8.64 -8.22
C THR A 319 8.37 -10.05 -7.68
N PHE A 320 9.58 -10.58 -7.76
CA PHE A 320 9.89 -11.93 -7.27
C PHE A 320 9.89 -12.02 -5.74
N THR A 321 10.40 -11.00 -5.04
CA THR A 321 10.60 -11.04 -3.59
C THR A 321 9.45 -10.41 -2.80
N SER A 322 8.73 -9.42 -3.35
CA SER A 322 7.71 -8.66 -2.60
C SER A 322 6.32 -9.27 -2.68
N TYR A 323 5.99 -9.95 -3.76
CA TYR A 323 4.63 -10.41 -4.04
C TYR A 323 4.42 -11.92 -3.93
N GLY A 324 5.39 -12.66 -3.45
CA GLY A 324 5.04 -14.00 -3.09
C GLY A 324 6.19 -14.99 -2.93
N GLN A 325 6.20 -15.64 -1.80
CA GLN A 325 6.55 -17.05 -1.79
C GLN A 325 5.45 -17.78 -2.56
N LEU A 326 5.86 -18.66 -3.48
CA LEU A 326 4.93 -19.59 -4.10
C LEU A 326 4.21 -20.37 -2.98
N PRO A 327 2.88 -20.53 -3.04
CA PRO A 327 2.19 -21.44 -2.14
C PRO A 327 2.89 -22.80 -2.12
N SER A 328 3.03 -23.41 -0.95
CA SER A 328 3.80 -24.65 -0.80
C SER A 328 3.31 -25.77 -1.75
N HIS A 329 2.00 -25.85 -2.02
CA HIS A 329 1.45 -26.79 -3.00
C HIS A 329 1.96 -26.49 -4.42
N ARG A 330 1.96 -25.20 -4.83
CA ARG A 330 2.45 -24.79 -6.15
C ARG A 330 3.96 -24.98 -6.30
N GLN A 331 4.72 -24.69 -5.25
CA GLN A 331 6.16 -24.98 -5.20
C GLN A 331 6.40 -26.48 -5.45
N GLY A 332 5.65 -27.35 -4.75
CA GLY A 332 5.77 -28.80 -4.94
C GLY A 332 5.38 -29.27 -6.35
N GLU A 333 4.33 -28.68 -6.95
CA GLU A 333 3.96 -28.96 -8.35
C GLU A 333 5.07 -28.59 -9.32
N LEU A 334 5.61 -27.37 -9.23
CA LEU A 334 6.67 -26.90 -10.12
C LEU A 334 7.96 -27.71 -10.00
N ILE A 335 8.33 -28.09 -8.77
CA ILE A 335 9.50 -28.97 -8.56
C ILE A 335 9.27 -30.35 -9.20
N ARG A 336 8.08 -30.93 -9.08
CA ARG A 336 7.72 -32.22 -9.74
C ARG A 336 7.73 -32.08 -11.27
N GLN A 337 7.22 -30.97 -11.80
CA GLN A 337 7.20 -30.70 -13.24
C GLN A 337 8.61 -30.48 -13.80
N SER A 338 9.54 -29.87 -13.06
CA SER A 338 10.90 -29.64 -13.51
C SER A 338 11.69 -30.93 -13.72
N GLY A 339 11.34 -32.01 -13.00
CA GLY A 339 11.91 -33.35 -13.22
C GLY A 339 11.43 -34.03 -14.52
N ASN A 340 10.29 -33.61 -15.08
CA ASN A 340 9.71 -34.15 -16.31
C ASN A 340 10.05 -33.31 -17.54
N ALA A 341 10.69 -32.15 -17.36
CA ALA A 341 11.01 -31.19 -18.43
C ALA A 341 12.30 -31.51 -19.21
N SER A 342 12.83 -32.72 -19.14
CA SER A 342 14.06 -33.14 -19.87
C SER A 342 13.86 -33.28 -21.39
N GLY A 343 12.97 -32.51 -22.00
CA GLY A 343 12.66 -32.70 -23.41
C GLY A 343 12.32 -31.49 -24.28
N ALA A 344 11.94 -30.32 -23.76
CA ALA A 344 11.66 -29.18 -24.62
C ALA A 344 11.56 -27.88 -23.79
N ASN A 345 12.52 -27.02 -23.94
CA ASN A 345 12.71 -25.63 -23.53
C ASN A 345 13.90 -25.46 -22.58
N GLY A 346 15.11 -25.74 -23.09
CA GLY A 346 16.32 -25.31 -22.44
C GLY A 346 16.38 -23.78 -22.40
N ILE A 347 16.70 -23.24 -21.20
CA ILE A 347 17.02 -21.82 -21.05
C ILE A 347 18.10 -21.49 -22.08
N THR A 348 17.81 -20.53 -22.97
CA THR A 348 18.81 -20.09 -23.96
C THR A 348 20.02 -19.49 -23.27
N THR A 349 21.17 -19.49 -23.92
CA THR A 349 22.42 -18.90 -23.40
C THR A 349 22.22 -17.43 -23.01
N ALA A 350 21.36 -16.71 -23.73
CA ALA A 350 20.99 -15.31 -23.42
C ALA A 350 20.18 -15.20 -22.14
N GLU A 351 19.21 -16.08 -21.91
CA GLU A 351 18.41 -16.13 -20.67
C GLU A 351 19.26 -16.51 -19.46
N LEU A 352 20.21 -17.44 -19.65
CA LEU A 352 21.15 -17.82 -18.60
C LEU A 352 22.10 -16.65 -18.24
N ALA A 353 22.49 -15.84 -19.21
CA ALA A 353 23.31 -14.64 -18.99
C ALA A 353 22.54 -13.57 -18.18
N VAL A 354 21.25 -13.37 -18.47
CA VAL A 354 20.39 -12.45 -17.71
C VAL A 354 20.20 -12.91 -16.27
N VAL A 355 19.97 -14.20 -16.06
CA VAL A 355 19.85 -14.79 -14.71
C VAL A 355 21.17 -14.67 -13.94
N LYS A 356 22.31 -14.95 -14.56
CA LYS A 356 23.64 -14.80 -13.96
C LYS A 356 23.95 -13.33 -13.61
N ALA A 357 23.60 -12.38 -14.48
CA ALA A 357 23.78 -10.95 -14.21
C ALA A 357 22.90 -10.46 -13.05
N LEU A 358 21.70 -11.00 -12.90
CA LEU A 358 20.80 -10.73 -11.77
C LEU A 358 21.36 -11.29 -10.45
N ILE A 359 21.88 -12.51 -10.46
CA ILE A 359 22.50 -13.15 -9.30
C ILE A 359 23.76 -12.39 -8.87
N GLY A 360 24.64 -12.02 -9.80
CA GLY A 360 25.85 -11.27 -9.50
C GLY A 360 25.62 -9.87 -8.93
N ARG A 361 24.48 -9.24 -9.26
CA ARG A 361 24.06 -7.98 -8.62
C ARG A 361 23.56 -8.17 -7.19
N ILE A 362 22.95 -9.32 -6.88
CA ILE A 362 22.50 -9.67 -5.52
C ILE A 362 23.70 -9.87 -4.60
N GLU A 363 24.72 -10.56 -5.08
CA GLU A 363 25.94 -10.85 -4.32
C GLU A 363 26.80 -9.59 -4.13
N GLY A 364 26.84 -8.68 -5.12
CA GLY A 364 27.57 -7.42 -5.04
C GLY A 364 26.94 -6.34 -4.18
N SER A 365 25.63 -6.38 -3.93
CA SER A 365 24.92 -5.42 -3.06
C SER A 365 24.86 -5.84 -1.58
N GLY A 366 25.34 -7.01 -1.24
CA GLY A 366 25.37 -7.55 0.13
C GLY A 366 26.62 -7.22 0.95
N LEU A 367 27.60 -6.50 0.40
CA LEU A 367 28.91 -6.23 1.05
C LEU A 367 29.23 -4.73 1.27
N SER A 368 28.23 -3.85 1.24
CA SER A 368 28.45 -2.44 1.58
C SER A 368 27.30 -1.93 2.45
N GLY A 369 27.48 -1.97 3.77
CA GLY A 369 26.60 -1.30 4.71
C GLY A 369 26.60 -1.93 6.08
#